data_1c35e501295f16495defeead084f3c88
#
_entry.id   1c35e501295f16495defeead084f3c88
#
_cell.length_a   1.000
_cell.length_b   1.000
_cell.length_c   1.000
_cell.angle_alpha   90.00
_cell.angle_beta   90.00
_cell.angle_gamma   90.00
#
_symmetry.space_group_name_H-M   'P 1'
#
loop_
_entity.id
_entity.type
_entity.pdbx_description
1 polymer ?
#
loop_
_entity_poly.entity_id
_entity_poly.type
_entity_poly.pdbx_seq_one_letter_code
_entity_poly.pdbx_strand_id
1 'polypeptide(L)'
;MAKEKKLVESITAREVDFAQWYTDVVREAKLCDYSGVKGCLNYLPNGYAIWENIQANLDKRFKETGVENVYLPVLIPENLLQKEKEIGRAHV
;
A
#
# COMPACT_ATOMS: atom_id res chain seq x y z
N MET A 1 -13.21 -33.67 -19.46
CA MET A 1 -12.83 -32.28 -19.27
C MET A 1 -11.40 -32.20 -18.75
N ALA A 2 -10.56 -31.53 -19.48
CA ALA A 2 -9.20 -31.31 -19.01
C ALA A 2 -9.27 -30.38 -17.78
N LYS A 3 -8.88 -30.91 -16.63
CA LYS A 3 -8.66 -30.05 -15.47
C LYS A 3 -7.52 -29.12 -15.82
N GLU A 4 -7.76 -27.82 -15.81
CA GLU A 4 -6.70 -26.86 -15.93
C GLU A 4 -5.64 -27.20 -14.86
N LYS A 5 -4.45 -27.50 -15.32
CA LYS A 5 -3.34 -27.74 -14.41
C LYS A 5 -3.06 -26.45 -13.65
N LYS A 6 -3.24 -26.53 -12.36
CA LYS A 6 -2.84 -25.47 -11.46
C LYS A 6 -1.33 -25.26 -11.62
N LEU A 7 -0.93 -24.13 -12.20
CA LEU A 7 0.48 -23.82 -12.43
C LEU A 7 1.24 -23.63 -11.12
N VAL A 8 0.56 -23.17 -10.08
CA VAL A 8 1.13 -23.02 -8.74
C VAL A 8 0.18 -23.63 -7.76
N GLU A 9 0.59 -24.69 -7.07
CA GLU A 9 -0.26 -25.43 -6.15
C GLU A 9 -0.48 -24.70 -4.82
N SER A 10 0.39 -23.78 -4.45
CA SER A 10 0.35 -23.07 -3.17
C SER A 10 -0.64 -21.90 -3.14
N ILE A 11 -1.28 -21.59 -4.25
CA ILE A 11 -2.25 -20.51 -4.33
C ILE A 11 -3.64 -21.03 -4.74
N THR A 12 -4.66 -20.36 -4.23
CA THR A 12 -6.05 -20.62 -4.61
C THR A 12 -6.27 -20.18 -6.05
N ALA A 13 -7.05 -20.93 -6.81
CA ALA A 13 -7.39 -20.56 -8.18
C ALA A 13 -8.21 -19.26 -8.20
N ARG A 14 -7.87 -18.36 -9.11
CA ARG A 14 -8.53 -17.05 -9.25
C ARG A 14 -10.05 -17.17 -9.44
N GLU A 15 -10.48 -18.16 -10.21
CA GLU A 15 -11.89 -18.40 -10.53
C GLU A 15 -12.68 -18.95 -9.35
N VAL A 16 -11.99 -19.60 -8.40
CA VAL A 16 -12.62 -20.18 -7.22
C VAL A 16 -12.84 -19.11 -6.14
N ASP A 17 -11.81 -18.32 -5.85
CA ASP A 17 -11.89 -17.26 -4.84
C ASP A 17 -10.86 -16.19 -5.19
N PHE A 18 -11.35 -15.11 -5.80
CA PHE A 18 -10.49 -14.01 -6.25
C PHE A 18 -9.76 -13.34 -5.07
N ALA A 19 -10.46 -13.08 -3.98
CA ALA A 19 -9.87 -12.41 -2.82
C ALA A 19 -8.73 -13.25 -2.21
N GLN A 20 -8.96 -14.54 -2.07
CA GLN A 20 -7.94 -15.45 -1.54
C GLN A 20 -6.78 -15.61 -2.52
N TRP A 21 -7.07 -15.68 -3.81
CA TRP A 21 -6.04 -15.70 -4.85
C TRP A 21 -5.13 -14.48 -4.76
N TYR A 22 -5.71 -13.29 -4.61
CA TYR A 22 -4.96 -12.04 -4.49
C TYR A 22 -4.02 -12.09 -3.28
N THR A 23 -4.51 -12.49 -2.13
CA THR A 23 -3.72 -12.60 -0.91
C THR A 23 -2.59 -13.62 -1.05
N ASP A 24 -2.91 -14.77 -1.65
CA ASP A 24 -1.92 -15.83 -1.86
C ASP A 24 -0.80 -15.38 -2.80
N VAL A 25 -1.15 -14.68 -3.89
CA VAL A 25 -0.15 -14.15 -4.84
C VAL A 25 0.77 -13.14 -4.16
N VAL A 26 0.20 -12.22 -3.38
CA VAL A 26 0.98 -11.21 -2.64
C VAL A 26 1.98 -11.88 -1.71
N ARG A 27 1.55 -12.92 -0.99
CA ARG A 27 2.40 -13.66 -0.06
C ARG A 27 3.48 -14.47 -0.80
N GLU A 28 3.08 -15.26 -1.81
CA GLU A 28 4.00 -16.16 -2.52
C GLU A 28 5.02 -15.40 -3.37
N ALA A 29 4.63 -14.26 -3.93
CA ALA A 29 5.54 -13.39 -4.68
C ALA A 29 6.45 -12.58 -3.75
N LYS A 30 6.30 -12.71 -2.45
CA LYS A 30 7.07 -11.98 -1.43
C LYS A 30 6.97 -10.47 -1.61
N LEU A 31 5.76 -9.99 -1.83
CA LEU A 31 5.49 -8.56 -1.96
C LEU A 31 5.32 -7.91 -0.58
N CYS A 32 4.59 -8.56 0.31
CA CYS A 32 4.29 -8.06 1.65
C CYS A 32 4.29 -9.20 2.67
N ASP A 33 4.46 -8.83 3.92
CA ASP A 33 4.35 -9.76 5.04
C ASP A 33 3.68 -9.04 6.22
N TYR A 34 3.14 -9.81 7.15
CA TYR A 34 2.52 -9.23 8.33
C TYR A 34 3.56 -8.67 9.28
N SER A 35 3.25 -7.51 9.86
CA SER A 35 4.05 -6.94 10.93
C SER A 35 3.51 -7.37 12.30
N GLY A 36 4.23 -7.04 13.36
CA GLY A 36 3.74 -7.25 14.72
C GLY A 36 2.61 -6.30 15.10
N VAL A 37 2.28 -5.32 14.28
CA VAL A 37 1.24 -4.32 14.55
C VAL A 37 0.06 -4.59 13.63
N LYS A 38 -1.11 -4.75 14.21
CA LYS A 38 -2.35 -5.01 13.45
C LYS A 38 -2.64 -3.85 12.51
N GLY A 39 -2.93 -4.18 11.26
CA GLY A 39 -3.22 -3.18 10.22
C GLY A 39 -2.00 -2.59 9.54
N CYS A 40 -0.80 -2.96 9.98
CA CYS A 40 0.45 -2.52 9.37
C CYS A 40 1.14 -3.70 8.70
N LEU A 41 1.58 -3.50 7.47
CA LEU A 41 2.27 -4.54 6.71
C LEU A 41 3.72 -4.15 6.50
N ASN A 42 4.58 -5.16 6.45
CA ASN A 42 5.95 -4.98 6.00
C ASN A 42 5.99 -5.15 4.49
N TYR A 43 6.44 -4.12 3.77
CA TYR A 43 6.62 -4.22 2.33
C TYR A 43 8.00 -4.77 2.04
N LEU A 44 8.03 -5.95 1.43
CA LEU A 44 9.28 -6.64 1.11
C LEU A 44 9.90 -6.03 -0.16
N PRO A 45 11.16 -6.33 -0.47
CA PRO A 45 11.84 -5.71 -1.62
C PRO A 45 11.08 -5.81 -2.94
N ASN A 46 10.45 -6.94 -3.22
CA ASN A 46 9.69 -7.11 -4.47
C ASN A 46 8.48 -6.17 -4.53
N GLY A 47 7.75 -6.04 -3.41
CA GLY A 47 6.60 -5.13 -3.33
C GLY A 47 7.03 -3.67 -3.33
N TYR A 48 8.09 -3.36 -2.61
CA TYR A 48 8.59 -1.99 -2.56
C TYR A 48 9.14 -1.52 -3.91
N ALA A 49 9.71 -2.43 -4.70
CA ALA A 49 10.17 -2.10 -6.04
C ALA A 49 9.01 -1.61 -6.94
N ILE A 50 7.84 -2.21 -6.81
CA ILE A 50 6.64 -1.75 -7.52
C ILE A 50 6.29 -0.34 -7.07
N TRP A 51 6.30 -0.10 -5.75
CA TRP A 51 6.02 1.22 -5.20
C TRP A 51 7.02 2.27 -5.66
N GLU A 52 8.31 1.94 -5.68
CA GLU A 52 9.35 2.84 -6.18
C GLU A 52 9.12 3.24 -7.63
N ASN A 53 8.69 2.30 -8.47
CA ASN A 53 8.36 2.57 -9.86
C ASN A 53 7.16 3.52 -9.98
N ILE A 54 6.13 3.31 -9.17
CA ILE A 54 4.97 4.21 -9.13
C ILE A 54 5.41 5.61 -8.70
N GLN A 55 6.19 5.72 -7.63
CA GLN A 55 6.70 7.00 -7.15
C GLN A 55 7.50 7.74 -8.22
N ALA A 56 8.44 7.04 -8.88
CA ALA A 56 9.29 7.65 -9.89
C ALA A 56 8.49 8.20 -11.06
N ASN A 57 7.51 7.44 -11.54
CA ASN A 57 6.69 7.85 -12.67
C ASN A 57 5.77 9.00 -12.34
N LEU A 58 5.12 8.97 -11.17
CA LEU A 58 4.22 10.03 -10.74
C LEU A 58 4.99 11.30 -10.38
N ASP A 59 6.09 11.19 -9.66
CA ASP A 59 6.91 12.33 -9.27
C ASP A 59 7.42 13.09 -10.49
N LYS A 60 7.88 12.38 -11.50
CA LYS A 60 8.31 12.97 -12.75
C LYS A 60 7.20 13.80 -13.39
N ARG A 61 5.99 13.26 -13.45
CA ARG A 61 4.84 13.95 -14.04
C ARG A 61 4.42 15.16 -13.23
N PHE A 62 4.46 15.06 -11.90
CA PHE A 62 4.15 16.19 -11.03
C PHE A 62 5.15 17.34 -11.23
N LYS A 63 6.44 17.03 -11.31
CA LYS A 63 7.48 18.02 -11.54
C LYS A 63 7.37 18.71 -12.90
N GLU A 64 6.91 17.98 -13.90
CA GLU A 64 6.66 18.56 -15.24
C GLU A 64 5.58 19.65 -15.19
N THR A 65 4.68 19.61 -14.21
CA THR A 65 3.64 20.63 -14.02
C THR A 65 4.07 21.77 -13.09
N GLY A 66 5.32 21.77 -12.63
CA GLY A 66 5.85 22.81 -11.73
C GLY A 66 5.70 22.52 -10.24
N VAL A 67 5.26 21.32 -9.88
CA VAL A 67 5.14 20.92 -8.47
C VAL A 67 6.54 20.68 -7.90
N GLU A 68 6.76 21.16 -6.68
CA GLU A 68 8.02 20.97 -5.96
C GLU A 68 7.78 20.10 -4.72
N ASN A 69 8.74 19.23 -4.43
CA ASN A 69 8.64 18.34 -3.27
C ASN A 69 9.12 19.05 -2.02
N VAL A 70 8.40 18.84 -0.91
CA VAL A 70 8.81 19.29 0.40
C VAL A 70 8.80 18.12 1.38
N TYR A 71 9.55 18.24 2.43
CA TYR A 71 9.55 17.26 3.51
C TYR A 71 9.23 17.98 4.82
N LEU A 72 8.08 17.65 5.40
CA LEU A 72 7.63 18.24 6.66
C LEU A 72 7.92 17.26 7.80
N PRO A 73 8.11 17.77 9.04
CA PRO A 73 8.35 16.91 10.19
C PRO A 73 7.20 15.93 10.43
N VAL A 74 7.56 14.72 10.85
CA VAL A 74 6.58 13.69 11.22
C VAL A 74 5.88 14.06 12.54
N LEU A 75 6.62 14.72 13.44
CA LEU A 75 6.09 15.11 14.75
C LEU A 75 5.31 16.41 14.65
N ILE A 76 4.12 16.42 15.19
CA ILE A 76 3.21 17.57 15.18
C ILE A 76 3.04 18.05 16.62
N PRO A 77 3.15 19.38 16.91
CA PRO A 77 2.91 19.89 18.24
C PRO A 77 1.46 19.64 18.68
N GLU A 78 1.28 19.29 19.93
CA GLU A 78 -0.04 18.98 20.50
C GLU A 78 -1.03 20.14 20.36
N ASN A 79 -0.55 21.38 20.48
CA ASN A 79 -1.42 22.56 20.36
C ASN A 79 -2.09 22.67 18.98
N LEU A 80 -1.43 22.21 17.92
CA LEU A 80 -2.02 22.20 16.56
C LEU A 80 -3.15 21.16 16.49
N LEU A 81 -2.97 20.00 17.14
CA LEU A 81 -3.98 18.96 17.20
C LEU A 81 -5.21 19.45 17.98
N GLN A 82 -5.02 20.23 19.03
CA GLN A 82 -6.13 20.81 19.82
C GLN A 82 -6.95 21.78 18.97
N LYS A 83 -6.30 22.64 18.18
CA LYS A 83 -6.98 23.57 17.26
C LYS A 83 -7.82 22.81 16.23
N GLU A 84 -7.26 21.78 15.66
CA GLU A 84 -7.93 20.97 14.65
C GLU A 84 -9.15 20.25 15.25
N LYS A 85 -9.03 19.78 16.49
CA LYS A 85 -10.14 19.15 17.22
C LYS A 85 -11.29 20.12 17.41
N GLU A 86 -11.00 21.38 17.75
CA GLU A 86 -12.02 22.43 17.90
C GLU A 86 -12.72 22.72 16.57
N ILE A 87 -11.96 22.83 15.48
CA ILE A 87 -12.50 23.03 14.13
C ILE A 87 -13.37 21.83 13.73
N GLY A 88 -12.91 20.61 13.99
CA GLY A 88 -13.67 19.41 13.71
C GLY A 88 -15.01 19.37 14.45
N ARG A 89 -15.06 19.83 15.69
CA ARG A 89 -16.30 19.94 16.47
C ARG A 89 -17.27 20.94 15.88
N ALA A 90 -16.77 22.02 15.30
CA ALA A 90 -17.59 23.06 14.69
C ALA A 90 -18.25 22.59 13.38
N HIS A 91 -17.71 21.57 12.75
CA HIS A 91 -18.20 21.04 11.48
C HIS A 91 -19.07 19.78 11.61
N VAL A 92 -19.28 19.29 12.80
CA VAL A 92 -20.11 18.09 13.03
C VAL A 92 -21.60 18.44 13.10
#